data_71bd1ded26ece6204f383d1519eab882
#
_entry.id   71bd1ded26ece6204f383d1519eab882
#
_cell.length_a   1.000
_cell.length_b   1.000
_cell.length_c   1.000
_cell.angle_alpha   90.00
_cell.angle_beta   90.00
_cell.angle_gamma   90.00
#
_symmetry.space_group_name_H-M   'P 1'
#
loop_
_entity.id
_entity.type
_entity.pdbx_description
1 polymer ?
#
loop_
_entity_poly.entity_id
_entity_poly.type
_entity_poly.pdbx_seq_one_letter_code
_entity_poly.pdbx_strand_id
1 'polypeptide(L)'
;GTRLSVALVQGAVPQSMKWQAGQRERTLELYAGLTAPYLGADIIVWPETALPALERDIRPFLDSLHAAARARGTDVVLGQLRRDPDSGAYYNAMLALAATEQWYYKRRLVPFGEFFPVPAQVREWLRLMNLPYSDFEPGADDQRPLAAAGETLAPTICYEDAYASE
;
A
#
# COMPACT_ATOMS: atom_id res chain seq x y z
N GLY A 1 -15.09 -20.75 14.61
CA GLY A 1 -14.58 -19.62 13.84
C GLY A 1 -14.77 -19.86 12.35
N THR A 2 -14.97 -18.80 11.61
CA THR A 2 -15.06 -18.83 10.14
C THR A 2 -13.68 -19.18 9.57
N ARG A 3 -13.64 -20.04 8.55
CA ARG A 3 -12.40 -20.28 7.80
C ARG A 3 -12.37 -19.35 6.59
N LEU A 4 -11.26 -18.66 6.40
CA LEU A 4 -11.00 -17.84 5.23
C LEU A 4 -9.86 -18.46 4.40
N SER A 5 -10.01 -18.43 3.09
CA SER A 5 -8.94 -18.70 2.15
C SER A 5 -8.19 -17.41 1.86
N VAL A 6 -6.87 -17.39 2.13
CA VAL A 6 -6.03 -16.20 1.92
C VAL A 6 -4.89 -16.56 0.97
N ALA A 7 -4.73 -15.78 -0.09
CA ALA A 7 -3.61 -15.89 -1.00
C ALA A 7 -2.62 -14.73 -0.75
N LEU A 8 -1.36 -15.05 -0.48
CA LEU A 8 -0.27 -14.08 -0.37
C LEU A 8 0.45 -14.00 -1.71
N VAL A 9 0.42 -12.86 -2.36
CA VAL A 9 1.04 -12.63 -3.66
C VAL A 9 2.27 -11.75 -3.50
N GLN A 10 3.44 -12.27 -3.87
CA GLN A 10 4.70 -11.56 -3.78
C GLN A 10 5.41 -11.54 -5.13
N GLY A 11 5.57 -10.34 -5.70
CA GLY A 11 6.22 -10.14 -7.00
C GLY A 11 7.75 -10.27 -6.97
N ALA A 12 8.37 -10.22 -5.78
CA ALA A 12 9.83 -10.29 -5.57
C ALA A 12 10.65 -9.34 -6.47
N VAL A 13 10.10 -8.16 -6.78
CA VAL A 13 10.77 -7.14 -7.59
C VAL A 13 11.94 -6.55 -6.79
N PRO A 14 13.19 -6.62 -7.29
CA PRO A 14 14.33 -6.04 -6.60
C PRO A 14 14.14 -4.54 -6.36
N GLN A 15 14.49 -4.07 -5.15
CA GLN A 15 14.31 -2.66 -4.79
C GLN A 15 15.02 -1.69 -5.73
N SER A 16 16.21 -2.07 -6.22
CA SER A 16 17.00 -1.29 -7.19
C SER A 16 16.32 -1.13 -8.56
N MET A 17 15.40 -2.03 -8.92
CA MET A 17 14.67 -1.98 -10.19
C MET A 17 13.30 -1.31 -10.06
N LYS A 18 12.75 -1.28 -8.87
CA LYS A 18 11.36 -0.92 -8.60
C LYS A 18 10.95 0.44 -9.19
N TRP A 19 11.88 1.40 -9.20
CA TRP A 19 11.63 2.78 -9.61
C TRP A 19 12.22 3.16 -10.98
N GLN A 20 12.72 2.19 -11.72
CA GLN A 20 13.28 2.44 -13.06
C GLN A 20 12.16 2.73 -14.07
N ALA A 21 12.50 3.52 -15.10
CA ALA A 21 11.59 3.80 -16.21
C ALA A 21 11.12 2.50 -16.89
N GLY A 22 9.83 2.40 -17.18
CA GLY A 22 9.21 1.21 -17.78
C GLY A 22 9.01 0.02 -16.84
N GLN A 23 9.48 0.09 -15.58
CA GLN A 23 9.27 -0.98 -14.62
C GLN A 23 7.84 -0.98 -14.07
N ARG A 24 7.18 0.16 -14.06
CA ARG A 24 5.81 0.30 -13.57
C ARG A 24 4.86 -0.66 -14.30
N GLU A 25 4.80 -0.57 -15.62
CA GLU A 25 3.92 -1.38 -16.45
C GLU A 25 4.19 -2.88 -16.26
N ARG A 26 5.46 -3.27 -16.27
CA ARG A 26 5.87 -4.66 -16.01
C ARG A 26 5.45 -5.15 -14.63
N THR A 27 5.52 -4.29 -13.63
CA THR A 27 5.11 -4.64 -12.26
C THR A 27 3.59 -4.80 -12.18
N LEU A 28 2.82 -3.93 -12.84
CA LEU A 28 1.36 -4.07 -12.94
C LEU A 28 0.96 -5.40 -13.59
N GLU A 29 1.57 -5.72 -14.73
CA GLU A 29 1.34 -6.99 -15.45
C GLU A 29 1.73 -8.20 -14.59
N LEU A 30 2.88 -8.14 -13.90
CA LEU A 30 3.34 -9.19 -13.00
C LEU A 30 2.32 -9.47 -11.89
N TYR A 31 1.88 -8.43 -11.17
CA TYR A 31 0.92 -8.61 -10.08
C TYR A 31 -0.45 -9.04 -10.58
N ALA A 32 -0.92 -8.55 -11.72
CA ALA A 32 -2.14 -9.04 -12.36
C ALA A 32 -2.03 -10.54 -12.68
N GLY A 33 -0.94 -10.96 -13.31
CA GLY A 33 -0.69 -12.37 -13.65
C GLY A 33 -0.59 -13.29 -12.43
N LEU A 34 0.11 -12.85 -11.39
CA LEU A 34 0.24 -13.60 -10.13
C LEU A 34 -1.10 -13.69 -9.37
N THR A 35 -1.96 -12.69 -9.49
CA THR A 35 -3.25 -12.63 -8.80
C THR A 35 -4.31 -13.48 -9.49
N ALA A 36 -4.31 -13.53 -10.82
CA ALA A 36 -5.36 -14.18 -11.61
C ALA A 36 -5.71 -15.62 -11.18
N PRO A 37 -4.75 -16.52 -10.87
CA PRO A 37 -5.04 -17.89 -10.43
C PRO A 37 -5.75 -17.99 -9.08
N TYR A 38 -5.69 -16.95 -8.27
CA TYR A 38 -6.23 -16.91 -6.90
C TYR A 38 -7.53 -16.12 -6.78
N LEU A 39 -8.06 -15.61 -7.89
CA LEU A 39 -9.39 -15.01 -7.91
C LEU A 39 -10.43 -16.08 -7.57
N GLY A 40 -11.13 -15.88 -6.45
CA GLY A 40 -12.01 -16.84 -5.80
C GLY A 40 -11.57 -17.20 -4.38
N ALA A 41 -10.34 -16.83 -3.97
CA ALA A 41 -9.99 -16.79 -2.55
C ALA A 41 -10.74 -15.65 -1.85
N ASP A 42 -11.01 -15.78 -0.55
CA ASP A 42 -11.72 -14.75 0.20
C ASP A 42 -10.92 -13.44 0.26
N ILE A 43 -9.60 -13.55 0.46
CA ILE A 43 -8.70 -12.39 0.52
C ILE A 43 -7.43 -12.68 -0.28
N ILE A 44 -6.98 -11.69 -1.05
CA ILE A 44 -5.64 -11.66 -1.66
C ILE A 44 -4.86 -10.52 -1.02
N VAL A 45 -3.63 -10.79 -0.59
CA VAL A 45 -2.76 -9.81 0.06
C VAL A 45 -1.48 -9.61 -0.75
N TRP A 46 -1.14 -8.35 -1.04
CA TRP A 46 0.12 -7.95 -1.65
C TRP A 46 1.00 -7.21 -0.62
N PRO A 47 2.34 -7.25 -0.78
CA PRO A 47 3.26 -6.66 0.18
C PRO A 47 3.22 -5.12 0.19
N GLU A 48 3.94 -4.54 1.16
CA GLU A 48 4.21 -3.11 1.25
C GLU A 48 4.76 -2.55 -0.07
N THR A 49 4.21 -1.41 -0.49
CA THR A 49 4.60 -0.72 -1.74
C THR A 49 4.73 -1.71 -2.91
N ALA A 50 3.72 -2.55 -3.09
CA ALA A 50 3.74 -3.58 -4.14
C ALA A 50 3.90 -2.97 -5.53
N LEU A 51 3.27 -1.83 -5.77
CA LEU A 51 3.29 -1.12 -7.04
C LEU A 51 4.12 0.17 -6.93
N PRO A 52 5.11 0.38 -7.83
CA PRO A 52 6.00 1.55 -7.81
C PRO A 52 5.35 2.77 -8.47
N ALA A 53 4.21 3.19 -7.95
CA ALA A 53 3.44 4.32 -8.46
C ALA A 53 2.54 4.90 -7.37
N LEU A 54 2.14 6.15 -7.51
CA LEU A 54 1.06 6.70 -6.71
C LEU A 54 -0.28 6.12 -7.17
N GLU A 55 -1.19 5.92 -6.24
CA GLU A 55 -2.53 5.38 -6.48
C GLU A 55 -3.22 6.07 -7.67
N ARG A 56 -3.21 7.39 -7.71
CA ARG A 56 -3.85 8.18 -8.78
C ARG A 56 -3.29 7.90 -10.17
N ASP A 57 -2.00 7.55 -10.26
CA ASP A 57 -1.31 7.34 -11.55
C ASP A 57 -1.61 5.96 -12.15
N ILE A 58 -2.16 5.05 -11.33
CA ILE A 58 -2.53 3.68 -11.71
C ILE A 58 -4.01 3.39 -11.41
N ARG A 59 -4.83 4.41 -11.23
CA ARG A 59 -6.25 4.26 -10.89
C ARG A 59 -7.01 3.32 -11.84
N PRO A 60 -6.87 3.40 -13.18
CA PRO A 60 -7.53 2.47 -14.08
C PRO A 60 -7.16 0.99 -13.84
N PHE A 61 -5.92 0.71 -13.44
CA PHE A 61 -5.49 -0.63 -13.08
C PHE A 61 -6.17 -1.10 -11.79
N LEU A 62 -6.18 -0.28 -10.76
CA LEU A 62 -6.82 -0.60 -9.46
C LEU A 62 -8.33 -0.83 -9.63
N ASP A 63 -9.00 -0.03 -10.45
CA ASP A 63 -10.42 -0.20 -10.74
C ASP A 63 -10.69 -1.53 -11.47
N SER A 64 -9.83 -1.88 -12.43
CA SER A 64 -9.92 -3.16 -13.17
C SER A 64 -9.67 -4.35 -12.24
N LEU A 65 -8.66 -4.26 -11.38
CA LEU A 65 -8.35 -5.28 -10.38
C LEU A 65 -9.52 -5.47 -9.42
N HIS A 66 -10.06 -4.37 -8.90
CA HIS A 66 -11.21 -4.40 -7.98
C HIS A 66 -12.44 -5.05 -8.65
N ALA A 67 -12.76 -4.65 -9.86
CA ALA A 67 -13.89 -5.23 -10.61
C ALA A 67 -13.72 -6.74 -10.85
N ALA A 68 -12.51 -7.17 -11.25
CA ALA A 68 -12.22 -8.59 -11.49
C ALA A 68 -12.28 -9.41 -10.18
N ALA A 69 -11.76 -8.88 -9.08
CA ALA A 69 -11.79 -9.52 -7.77
C ALA A 69 -13.24 -9.63 -7.26
N ARG A 70 -14.01 -8.54 -7.30
CA ARG A 70 -15.42 -8.52 -6.89
C ARG A 70 -16.30 -9.49 -7.67
N ALA A 71 -16.06 -9.64 -8.97
CA ALA A 71 -16.77 -10.61 -9.82
C ALA A 71 -16.56 -12.06 -9.39
N ARG A 72 -15.53 -12.34 -8.59
CA ARG A 72 -15.18 -13.67 -8.05
C ARG A 72 -15.37 -13.78 -6.54
N GLY A 73 -15.94 -12.75 -5.88
CA GLY A 73 -16.16 -12.73 -4.44
C GLY A 73 -14.86 -12.58 -3.64
N THR A 74 -13.82 -12.01 -4.23
CA THR A 74 -12.50 -11.81 -3.63
C THR A 74 -12.35 -10.36 -3.19
N ASP A 75 -11.80 -10.12 -2.02
CA ASP A 75 -11.30 -8.81 -1.58
C ASP A 75 -9.77 -8.77 -1.72
N VAL A 76 -9.22 -7.61 -2.09
CA VAL A 76 -7.76 -7.45 -2.27
C VAL A 76 -7.24 -6.39 -1.30
N VAL A 77 -6.19 -6.73 -0.55
CA VAL A 77 -5.49 -5.82 0.36
C VAL A 77 -4.06 -5.65 -0.13
N LEU A 78 -3.64 -4.42 -0.39
CA LEU A 78 -2.33 -4.18 -1.00
C LEU A 78 -1.63 -2.96 -0.40
N GLY A 79 -0.30 -3.04 -0.29
CA GLY A 79 0.55 -1.92 0.06
C GLY A 79 0.67 -0.95 -1.12
N GLN A 80 0.32 0.32 -0.90
CA GLN A 80 0.23 1.33 -1.95
C GLN A 80 0.67 2.70 -1.45
N LEU A 81 1.38 3.45 -2.30
CA LEU A 81 1.68 4.85 -2.03
C LEU A 81 0.49 5.74 -2.40
N ARG A 82 0.15 6.65 -1.51
CA ARG A 82 -0.90 7.63 -1.71
C ARG A 82 -0.38 9.05 -1.54
N ARG A 83 -0.88 9.95 -2.37
CA ARG A 83 -0.75 11.38 -2.16
C ARG A 83 -2.12 11.95 -1.85
N ASP A 84 -2.24 12.59 -0.69
CA ASP A 84 -3.47 13.27 -0.30
C ASP A 84 -3.74 14.45 -1.25
N PRO A 85 -4.92 14.56 -1.85
CA PRO A 85 -5.21 15.60 -2.83
C PRO A 85 -5.33 17.00 -2.21
N ASP A 86 -5.71 17.10 -0.95
CA ASP A 86 -5.98 18.38 -0.28
C ASP A 86 -4.71 18.96 0.34
N SER A 87 -3.99 18.16 1.13
CA SER A 87 -2.74 18.57 1.80
C SER A 87 -1.51 18.40 0.93
N GLY A 88 -1.56 17.54 -0.09
CA GLY A 88 -0.42 17.14 -0.89
C GLY A 88 0.57 16.21 -0.20
N ALA A 89 0.27 15.78 1.03
CA ALA A 89 1.09 14.86 1.83
C ALA A 89 1.19 13.48 1.20
N TYR A 90 2.34 12.83 1.37
CA TYR A 90 2.58 11.46 0.90
C TYR A 90 2.47 10.49 2.06
N TYR A 91 1.81 9.37 1.79
CA TYR A 91 1.62 8.29 2.76
C TYR A 91 2.08 6.94 2.20
N ASN A 92 2.76 6.18 3.04
CA ASN A 92 2.89 4.74 2.88
C ASN A 92 1.62 4.12 3.48
N ALA A 93 0.88 3.33 2.71
CA ALA A 93 -0.46 2.94 3.09
C ALA A 93 -0.80 1.50 2.69
N MET A 94 -1.84 0.96 3.27
CA MET A 94 -2.55 -0.22 2.78
C MET A 94 -3.92 0.19 2.25
N LEU A 95 -4.23 -0.31 1.07
CA LEU A 95 -5.50 -0.16 0.38
C LEU A 95 -6.26 -1.49 0.44
N ALA A 96 -7.49 -1.46 0.92
CA ALA A 96 -8.42 -2.58 0.79
C ALA A 96 -9.43 -2.28 -0.33
N LEU A 97 -9.39 -3.07 -1.38
CA LEU A 97 -10.37 -3.15 -2.46
C LEU A 97 -11.40 -4.22 -2.09
N ALA A 98 -12.37 -3.83 -1.27
CA ALA A 98 -13.43 -4.69 -0.73
C ALA A 98 -14.80 -4.17 -1.14
N ALA A 99 -15.86 -4.41 -0.35
CA ALA A 99 -17.19 -3.86 -0.61
C ALA A 99 -17.18 -2.32 -0.75
N THR A 100 -16.32 -1.67 0.02
CA THR A 100 -15.96 -0.25 -0.10
C THR A 100 -14.44 -0.16 -0.10
N GLU A 101 -13.90 0.83 -0.82
CA GLU A 101 -12.48 1.14 -0.76
C GLU A 101 -12.11 1.74 0.59
N GLN A 102 -11.07 1.22 1.23
CA GLN A 102 -10.63 1.64 2.53
C GLN A 102 -9.11 1.80 2.57
N TRP A 103 -8.65 2.74 3.38
CA TRP A 103 -7.25 3.08 3.51
C TRP A 103 -6.81 3.00 4.97
N TYR A 104 -5.61 2.46 5.19
CA TYR A 104 -4.86 2.56 6.43
C TYR A 104 -3.50 3.17 6.11
N TYR A 105 -3.11 4.20 6.84
CA TYR A 105 -1.86 4.91 6.65
C TYR A 105 -0.86 4.49 7.73
N LYS A 106 0.36 4.19 7.31
CA LYS A 106 1.44 3.82 8.23
C LYS A 106 1.66 4.90 9.29
N ARG A 107 1.58 4.51 10.56
CA ARG A 107 1.71 5.42 11.70
C ARG A 107 3.15 5.58 12.18
N ARG A 108 3.91 4.46 12.21
CA ARG A 108 5.29 4.42 12.68
C ARG A 108 6.25 4.40 11.50
N LEU A 109 6.73 5.58 11.12
CA LEU A 109 7.67 5.74 10.01
C LEU A 109 9.09 5.38 10.42
N VAL A 110 9.86 4.87 9.46
CA VAL A 110 11.28 4.56 9.67
C VAL A 110 12.11 5.86 9.62
N PRO A 111 12.79 6.25 10.73
CA PRO A 111 13.67 7.41 10.71
C PRO A 111 14.73 7.31 9.62
N PHE A 112 15.02 8.41 8.95
CA PHE A 112 16.00 8.54 7.86
C PHE A 112 15.70 7.71 6.61
N GLY A 113 14.68 6.84 6.63
CA GLY A 113 14.23 6.08 5.46
C GLY A 113 12.95 6.66 4.86
N GLU A 114 11.99 6.98 5.71
CA GLU A 114 10.67 7.48 5.31
C GLU A 114 10.44 8.94 5.72
N PHE A 115 11.17 9.41 6.75
CA PHE A 115 11.15 10.81 7.15
C PHE A 115 12.49 11.24 7.76
N PHE A 116 12.78 12.53 7.70
CA PHE A 116 13.92 13.13 8.40
C PHE A 116 13.46 13.75 9.72
N PRO A 117 13.99 13.27 10.87
CA PRO A 117 13.67 13.83 12.18
C PRO A 117 14.43 15.15 12.40
N VAL A 118 14.16 16.14 11.58
CA VAL A 118 14.78 17.48 11.61
C VAL A 118 13.71 18.58 11.73
N PRO A 119 14.06 19.77 12.25
CA PRO A 119 13.13 20.90 12.31
C PRO A 119 12.51 21.21 10.95
N ALA A 120 11.29 21.76 10.96
CA ALA A 120 10.50 22.02 9.76
C ALA A 120 11.26 22.85 8.70
N GLN A 121 12.06 23.83 9.14
CA GLN A 121 12.85 24.69 8.24
C GLN A 121 13.93 23.91 7.49
N VAL A 122 14.55 22.93 8.16
CA VAL A 122 15.57 22.05 7.55
C VAL A 122 14.89 21.05 6.61
N ARG A 123 13.70 20.56 6.98
CA ARG A 123 12.90 19.65 6.14
C ARG A 123 12.52 20.32 4.82
N GLU A 124 12.10 21.59 4.85
CA GLU A 124 11.78 22.35 3.65
C GLU A 124 12.99 22.51 2.73
N TRP A 125 14.17 22.77 3.30
CA TRP A 125 15.43 22.83 2.56
C TRP A 125 15.79 21.46 1.94
N LEU A 126 15.60 20.35 2.67
CA LEU A 126 15.82 18.99 2.14
C LEU A 126 14.86 18.63 1.01
N ARG A 127 13.62 19.12 1.06
CA ARG A 127 12.64 18.98 -0.05
C ARG A 127 13.17 19.59 -1.35
N LEU A 128 13.85 20.72 -1.28
CA LEU A 128 14.45 21.37 -2.44
C LEU A 128 15.59 20.56 -3.06
N MET A 129 16.19 19.64 -2.31
CA MET A 129 17.23 18.74 -2.82
C MET A 129 16.68 17.51 -3.57
N ASN A 130 15.36 17.42 -3.74
CA ASN A 130 14.69 16.36 -4.51
C ASN A 130 15.08 14.95 -4.07
N LEU A 131 15.26 14.72 -2.77
CA LEU A 131 15.51 13.39 -2.22
C LEU A 131 14.23 12.56 -2.40
N PRO A 132 14.26 11.52 -3.24
CA PRO A 132 13.06 10.73 -3.51
C PRO A 132 12.61 10.00 -2.25
N TYR A 133 11.32 10.12 -1.91
CA TYR A 133 10.61 9.29 -0.91
C TYR A 133 10.99 9.45 0.57
N SER A 134 11.57 10.58 0.96
CA SER A 134 11.97 10.83 2.35
C SER A 134 11.07 11.82 3.10
N ASP A 135 9.84 11.97 2.68
CA ASP A 135 8.90 12.96 3.24
C ASP A 135 7.48 12.41 3.36
N PHE A 136 7.39 11.19 3.88
CA PHE A 136 6.10 10.62 4.24
C PHE A 136 5.59 11.27 5.53
N GLU A 137 4.27 11.47 5.58
CA GLU A 137 3.58 11.85 6.81
C GLU A 137 3.04 10.59 7.51
N PRO A 138 3.05 10.56 8.85
CA PRO A 138 2.44 9.48 9.61
C PRO A 138 0.92 9.55 9.51
N GLY A 139 0.29 8.41 9.46
CA GLY A 139 -1.17 8.30 9.63
C GLY A 139 -1.61 8.64 11.05
N ALA A 140 -2.89 8.96 11.22
CA ALA A 140 -3.49 9.23 12.54
C ALA A 140 -3.43 7.99 13.45
N ASP A 141 -3.35 8.20 14.76
CA ASP A 141 -3.28 7.09 15.73
C ASP A 141 -4.60 6.33 15.88
N ASP A 142 -5.73 6.99 15.62
CA ASP A 142 -7.09 6.47 15.80
C ASP A 142 -7.72 5.95 14.50
N GLN A 143 -6.92 5.47 13.56
CA GLN A 143 -7.42 4.92 12.30
C GLN A 143 -8.27 3.67 12.53
N ARG A 144 -9.33 3.57 11.73
CA ARG A 144 -10.16 2.36 11.73
C ARG A 144 -9.40 1.20 11.10
N PRO A 145 -9.55 -0.01 11.65
CA PRO A 145 -9.09 -1.23 10.98
C PRO A 145 -9.72 -1.36 9.59
N LEU A 146 -9.06 -2.08 8.69
CA LEU A 146 -9.61 -2.43 7.39
C LEU A 146 -10.64 -3.55 7.53
N ALA A 147 -11.62 -3.59 6.64
CA ALA A 147 -12.57 -4.69 6.54
C ALA A 147 -12.41 -5.41 5.21
N ALA A 148 -12.23 -6.73 5.24
CA ALA A 148 -12.19 -7.57 4.05
C ALA A 148 -12.78 -8.94 4.37
N ALA A 149 -13.49 -9.54 3.42
CA ALA A 149 -14.19 -10.83 3.54
C ALA A 149 -15.08 -10.95 4.79
N GLY A 150 -15.70 -9.83 5.21
CA GLY A 150 -16.56 -9.77 6.38
C GLY A 150 -15.81 -9.75 7.74
N GLU A 151 -14.48 -9.74 7.71
CA GLU A 151 -13.64 -9.72 8.91
C GLU A 151 -12.93 -8.36 9.08
N THR A 152 -12.50 -8.09 10.31
CA THR A 152 -11.74 -6.89 10.65
C THR A 152 -10.25 -7.20 10.65
N LEU A 153 -9.48 -6.43 9.88
CA LEU A 153 -8.04 -6.56 9.74
C LEU A 153 -7.34 -5.37 10.41
N ALA A 154 -6.43 -5.65 11.34
CA ALA A 154 -5.53 -4.66 11.92
C ALA A 154 -4.18 -4.74 11.19
N PRO A 155 -3.93 -3.89 10.18
CA PRO A 155 -2.71 -3.97 9.41
C PRO A 155 -1.52 -3.44 10.20
N THR A 156 -0.35 -4.05 9.99
CA THR A 156 0.95 -3.53 10.37
C THR A 156 1.81 -3.43 9.12
N ILE A 157 2.52 -2.32 8.94
CA ILE A 157 3.34 -2.08 7.76
C ILE A 157 4.81 -2.06 8.21
N CYS A 158 5.57 -3.11 7.85
CA CYS A 158 7.01 -3.23 8.06
C CYS A 158 7.42 -2.95 9.51
N TYR A 159 8.03 -1.81 9.79
CA TYR A 159 8.54 -1.39 11.11
C TYR A 159 7.46 -1.34 12.20
N GLU A 160 6.19 -1.20 11.84
CA GLU A 160 5.08 -1.20 12.81
C GLU A 160 4.93 -2.54 13.54
N ASP A 161 5.37 -3.64 12.95
CA ASP A 161 5.31 -4.97 13.58
C ASP A 161 6.13 -5.02 14.88
N ALA A 162 7.17 -4.20 15.00
CA ALA A 162 7.96 -4.06 16.22
C ALA A 162 7.19 -3.41 17.37
N TYR A 163 6.06 -2.77 17.10
CA TYR A 163 5.19 -2.07 18.05
C TYR A 163 3.81 -2.71 18.20
N ALA A 164 3.62 -3.92 17.65
CA ALA A 164 2.32 -4.61 17.61
C ALA A 164 1.75 -4.97 19.00
N SER A 165 2.48 -4.72 20.07
CA SER A 165 2.05 -4.96 21.46
C SER A 165 1.51 -3.71 22.16
N GLU A 166 1.47 -2.56 21.49
CA GLU A 166 0.85 -1.31 21.96
C GLU A 166 -0.53 -1.10 21.31
#